data_78033b62060c213f8470839ab61da32e
#
_entry.id   78033b62060c213f8470839ab61da32e
#
_cell.length_a   1.000
_cell.length_b   1.000
_cell.length_c   1.000
_cell.angle_alpha   90.00
_cell.angle_beta   90.00
_cell.angle_gamma   90.00
#
_symmetry.space_group_name_H-M   'P 1'
#
loop_
_entity.id
_entity.type
_entity.pdbx_description
1 polymer ?
#
loop_
_entity_poly.entity_id
_entity_poly.type
_entity_poly.pdbx_seq_one_letter_code
_entity_poly.pdbx_strand_id
1 'polypeptide(L)'
;MTLVAPGPGPATYPVPHGAEQGGVVSRVTLQTIADKVGVSRMTVSNAFSRPDQLSAQMRETILAAAADLGYVGPDPSARALARGTTGAVGVLLTESVGTAFLDPMAAAFFGAVAEELAPTGMAVVLLPSTGSEGRIPARDIPMDGALVYGCAGEYPAVDWLVKRRLPLVFIDGDPVGSGSSTVHLDERHGSRLGAQHLLDLGHRRIAVLTMNPDTEPGWAPADAPTGSNFVARERLAGWVEGLSDAGVTPAVMQVRDNAEPDAAEGARALFEGPQIPTGVLCFSDLMAAAVVHAAEDAGLRVPEDVSVVGFDDSPLARRLRPALTTVHQDFDAKGKAAAHALTSAIARSRKGTPPEAEQHRVLVDLVVRDSTAAPPVG
;
A
#
# COMPACT_ATOMS: atom_id res chain seq x y z
N MET A 1 -12.41 6.03 -45.76
CA MET A 1 -13.46 6.81 -45.08
C MET A 1 -14.62 5.87 -44.82
N THR A 2 -14.56 5.11 -43.75
CA THR A 2 -15.53 4.09 -43.37
C THR A 2 -16.32 4.62 -42.17
N LEU A 3 -17.60 4.91 -42.39
CA LEU A 3 -18.54 5.39 -41.36
C LEU A 3 -18.82 4.25 -40.37
N VAL A 4 -18.45 4.46 -39.10
CA VAL A 4 -18.86 3.60 -37.99
C VAL A 4 -20.26 4.04 -37.56
N ALA A 5 -21.21 3.11 -37.54
CA ALA A 5 -22.57 3.32 -37.09
C ALA A 5 -22.59 3.55 -35.55
N PRO A 6 -23.49 4.43 -35.03
CA PRO A 6 -23.62 4.64 -33.59
C PRO A 6 -24.20 3.39 -32.90
N GLY A 7 -23.59 2.98 -31.82
CA GLY A 7 -24.03 1.88 -30.96
C GLY A 7 -25.36 2.22 -30.24
N PRO A 8 -26.11 1.21 -29.74
CA PRO A 8 -27.39 1.39 -29.09
C PRO A 8 -27.24 2.24 -27.80
N GLY A 9 -28.11 3.25 -27.69
CA GLY A 9 -28.19 4.13 -26.53
C GLY A 9 -28.54 3.37 -25.22
N PRO A 10 -28.34 4.01 -24.07
CA PRO A 10 -28.55 3.37 -22.78
C PRO A 10 -29.99 2.92 -22.58
N ALA A 11 -30.17 1.67 -22.17
CA ALA A 11 -31.46 1.10 -21.85
C ALA A 11 -32.11 1.89 -20.69
N THR A 12 -33.23 2.54 -20.98
CA THR A 12 -34.10 3.17 -19.98
C THR A 12 -34.86 2.08 -19.24
N TYR A 13 -34.52 1.82 -18.00
CA TYR A 13 -35.34 0.99 -17.11
C TYR A 13 -36.59 1.79 -16.71
N PRO A 14 -37.79 1.21 -16.78
CA PRO A 14 -39.01 1.90 -16.34
C PRO A 14 -38.98 2.06 -14.82
N VAL A 15 -39.02 3.29 -14.33
CA VAL A 15 -39.29 3.62 -12.95
C VAL A 15 -40.76 3.36 -12.66
N PRO A 16 -41.15 2.50 -11.72
CA PRO A 16 -42.57 2.34 -11.38
C PRO A 16 -43.06 3.62 -10.68
N HIS A 17 -43.93 4.36 -11.39
CA HIS A 17 -44.70 5.44 -10.79
C HIS A 17 -45.85 4.80 -9.94
N GLY A 18 -45.58 4.71 -8.65
CA GLY A 18 -46.60 4.43 -7.65
C GLY A 18 -46.46 5.50 -6.56
N ALA A 19 -47.09 6.64 -6.75
CA ALA A 19 -47.28 7.63 -5.68
C ALA A 19 -48.37 7.11 -4.75
N GLU A 20 -47.97 6.42 -3.68
CA GLU A 20 -48.81 6.28 -2.49
C GLU A 20 -48.26 7.13 -1.37
N GLN A 21 -49.21 7.85 -0.76
CA GLN A 21 -49.06 8.88 0.25
C GLN A 21 -48.14 8.45 1.41
N GLY A 22 -47.24 9.33 1.81
CA GLY A 22 -46.26 9.15 2.87
C GLY A 22 -46.85 8.85 4.25
N GLY A 23 -47.02 7.58 4.51
CA GLY A 23 -46.99 7.08 5.86
C GLY A 23 -45.51 7.00 6.26
N VAL A 24 -45.12 7.68 7.34
CA VAL A 24 -43.85 7.49 8.02
C VAL A 24 -43.80 6.01 8.38
N VAL A 25 -43.11 5.19 7.60
CA VAL A 25 -42.87 3.79 7.93
C VAL A 25 -42.03 3.83 9.21
N SER A 26 -42.67 3.66 10.34
CA SER A 26 -42.04 3.60 11.64
C SER A 26 -40.97 2.51 11.60
N ARG A 27 -39.71 2.93 11.67
CA ARG A 27 -38.55 2.02 11.62
C ARG A 27 -38.71 1.00 12.75
N VAL A 28 -38.79 -0.27 12.40
CA VAL A 28 -38.84 -1.35 13.39
C VAL A 28 -37.65 -1.25 14.34
N THR A 29 -37.94 -1.29 15.63
CA THR A 29 -36.94 -1.10 16.68
C THR A 29 -36.88 -2.35 17.59
N LEU A 30 -35.85 -2.42 18.45
CA LEU A 30 -35.80 -3.46 19.49
C LEU A 30 -37.05 -3.44 20.40
N GLN A 31 -37.66 -2.26 20.62
CA GLN A 31 -38.89 -2.15 21.39
C GLN A 31 -40.06 -2.77 20.66
N THR A 32 -40.21 -2.57 19.36
CA THR A 32 -41.29 -3.20 18.56
C THR A 32 -41.24 -4.70 18.62
N ILE A 33 -40.04 -5.31 18.63
CA ILE A 33 -39.86 -6.76 18.76
C ILE A 33 -40.18 -7.20 20.19
N ALA A 34 -39.73 -6.45 21.19
CA ALA A 34 -39.96 -6.71 22.59
C ALA A 34 -41.47 -6.77 22.89
N ASP A 35 -42.22 -5.79 22.36
CA ASP A 35 -43.68 -5.74 22.51
C ASP A 35 -44.38 -6.92 21.82
N LYS A 36 -43.90 -7.32 20.61
CA LYS A 36 -44.43 -8.48 19.84
C LYS A 36 -44.21 -9.81 20.57
N VAL A 37 -43.06 -10.00 21.20
CA VAL A 37 -42.68 -11.27 21.87
C VAL A 37 -43.06 -11.29 23.35
N GLY A 38 -43.37 -10.13 23.95
CA GLY A 38 -43.72 -10.04 25.37
C GLY A 38 -42.50 -10.11 26.29
N VAL A 39 -41.34 -9.63 25.86
CA VAL A 39 -40.10 -9.61 26.64
C VAL A 39 -39.55 -8.19 26.80
N SER A 40 -38.52 -8.02 27.63
CA SER A 40 -37.86 -6.69 27.76
C SER A 40 -37.05 -6.36 26.52
N ARG A 41 -36.89 -5.04 26.22
CA ARG A 41 -35.96 -4.53 25.17
C ARG A 41 -34.55 -5.10 25.37
N MET A 42 -34.08 -5.23 26.62
CA MET A 42 -32.78 -5.77 26.96
C MET A 42 -32.69 -7.26 26.54
N THR A 43 -33.76 -8.06 26.78
CA THR A 43 -33.81 -9.45 26.34
C THR A 43 -33.70 -9.57 24.83
N VAL A 44 -34.40 -8.72 24.08
CA VAL A 44 -34.26 -8.67 22.61
C VAL A 44 -32.84 -8.25 22.20
N SER A 45 -32.27 -7.25 22.86
CA SER A 45 -30.87 -6.82 22.58
C SER A 45 -29.87 -7.96 22.81
N ASN A 46 -30.06 -8.74 23.89
CA ASN A 46 -29.20 -9.88 24.21
C ASN A 46 -29.31 -11.00 23.16
N ALA A 47 -30.47 -11.21 22.55
CA ALA A 47 -30.63 -12.21 21.50
C ALA A 47 -29.71 -11.98 20.30
N PHE A 48 -29.35 -10.70 20.03
CA PHE A 48 -28.41 -10.30 18.96
C PHE A 48 -26.96 -10.16 19.44
N SER A 49 -26.72 -9.77 20.70
CA SER A 49 -25.38 -9.36 21.18
C SER A 49 -24.74 -10.36 22.16
N ARG A 50 -25.53 -11.08 22.94
CA ARG A 50 -25.09 -12.00 23.98
C ARG A 50 -25.99 -13.26 24.02
N PRO A 51 -25.89 -14.12 23.00
CA PRO A 51 -26.77 -15.29 22.88
C PRO A 51 -26.61 -16.28 24.04
N ASP A 52 -25.47 -16.28 24.71
CA ASP A 52 -25.16 -17.09 25.90
C ASP A 52 -26.02 -16.72 27.12
N GLN A 53 -26.64 -15.56 27.16
CA GLN A 53 -27.53 -15.11 28.25
C GLN A 53 -28.98 -15.48 28.07
N LEU A 54 -29.34 -16.25 27.03
CA LEU A 54 -30.69 -16.63 26.69
C LEU A 54 -30.78 -18.13 26.44
N SER A 55 -31.96 -18.71 26.72
CA SER A 55 -32.24 -20.07 26.25
C SER A 55 -32.30 -20.07 24.71
N ALA A 56 -31.89 -21.20 24.10
CA ALA A 56 -31.94 -21.37 22.65
C ALA A 56 -33.33 -21.08 22.07
N GLN A 57 -34.37 -21.59 22.74
CA GLN A 57 -35.78 -21.41 22.36
C GLN A 57 -36.21 -19.95 22.40
N MET A 58 -35.84 -19.18 23.45
CA MET A 58 -36.18 -17.76 23.56
C MET A 58 -35.48 -16.96 22.48
N ARG A 59 -34.19 -17.26 22.20
CA ARG A 59 -33.42 -16.63 21.13
C ARG A 59 -34.06 -16.88 19.78
N GLU A 60 -34.47 -18.11 19.48
CA GLU A 60 -35.11 -18.44 18.21
C GLU A 60 -36.45 -17.70 18.05
N THR A 61 -37.27 -17.63 19.08
CA THR A 61 -38.53 -16.88 19.08
C THR A 61 -38.32 -15.41 18.77
N ILE A 62 -37.29 -14.75 19.36
CA ILE A 62 -36.98 -13.35 19.14
C ILE A 62 -36.48 -13.15 17.71
N LEU A 63 -35.59 -14.01 17.22
CA LEU A 63 -35.02 -13.86 15.85
C LEU A 63 -36.10 -14.10 14.79
N ALA A 64 -37.03 -15.05 15.00
CA ALA A 64 -38.17 -15.25 14.10
C ALA A 64 -39.08 -14.02 14.07
N ALA A 65 -39.45 -13.47 15.24
CA ALA A 65 -40.25 -12.24 15.32
C ALA A 65 -39.56 -11.05 14.66
N ALA A 66 -38.24 -10.94 14.78
CA ALA A 66 -37.44 -9.90 14.10
C ALA A 66 -37.48 -10.07 12.58
N ALA A 67 -37.28 -11.27 12.07
CA ALA A 67 -37.35 -11.59 10.64
C ALA A 67 -38.73 -11.28 10.06
N ASP A 68 -39.83 -11.66 10.73
CA ASP A 68 -41.19 -11.35 10.34
C ASP A 68 -41.47 -9.85 10.23
N LEU A 69 -40.80 -9.05 11.08
CA LEU A 69 -40.92 -7.60 11.07
C LEU A 69 -39.93 -6.93 10.09
N GLY A 70 -39.11 -7.69 9.39
CA GLY A 70 -38.06 -7.14 8.52
C GLY A 70 -36.90 -6.46 9.28
N TYR A 71 -36.71 -6.80 10.55
CA TYR A 71 -35.62 -6.24 11.37
C TYR A 71 -34.34 -7.04 11.21
N VAL A 72 -33.34 -6.44 10.58
CA VAL A 72 -32.05 -7.08 10.25
C VAL A 72 -31.02 -7.06 11.40
N GLY A 73 -31.37 -6.46 12.53
CA GLY A 73 -30.49 -6.36 13.70
C GLY A 73 -30.28 -4.93 14.20
N PRO A 74 -29.61 -4.76 15.33
CA PRO A 74 -29.27 -3.45 15.88
C PRO A 74 -28.40 -2.64 14.93
N ASP A 75 -28.60 -1.33 14.92
CA ASP A 75 -27.79 -0.39 14.14
C ASP A 75 -26.29 -0.62 14.38
N PRO A 76 -25.49 -0.81 13.30
CA PRO A 76 -24.05 -1.04 13.42
C PRO A 76 -23.31 0.05 14.19
N SER A 77 -23.69 1.33 13.99
CA SER A 77 -23.06 2.48 14.68
C SER A 77 -23.38 2.45 16.18
N ALA A 78 -24.64 2.16 16.54
CA ALA A 78 -25.03 2.01 17.94
C ALA A 78 -24.32 0.81 18.60
N ARG A 79 -24.09 -0.29 17.86
CA ARG A 79 -23.32 -1.43 18.35
C ARG A 79 -21.85 -1.07 18.56
N ALA A 80 -21.25 -0.36 17.63
CA ALA A 80 -19.87 0.08 17.73
C ALA A 80 -19.66 0.96 18.96
N LEU A 81 -20.55 1.93 19.19
CA LEU A 81 -20.54 2.78 20.36
C LEU A 81 -20.67 1.99 21.67
N ALA A 82 -21.61 1.05 21.72
CA ALA A 82 -21.84 0.23 22.92
C ALA A 82 -20.68 -0.73 23.23
N ARG A 83 -19.97 -1.21 22.22
CA ARG A 83 -18.82 -2.12 22.35
C ARG A 83 -17.49 -1.40 22.49
N GLY A 84 -17.41 -0.11 22.17
CA GLY A 84 -16.17 0.64 22.10
C GLY A 84 -15.24 0.18 20.97
N THR A 85 -15.79 -0.47 19.93
CA THR A 85 -15.03 -0.97 18.78
C THR A 85 -15.88 -0.95 17.52
N THR A 86 -15.30 -0.51 16.42
CA THR A 86 -15.99 -0.40 15.12
C THR A 86 -15.93 -1.69 14.33
N GLY A 87 -14.92 -2.54 14.57
CA GLY A 87 -14.62 -3.71 13.77
C GLY A 87 -14.07 -3.35 12.38
N ALA A 88 -13.49 -2.17 12.24
CA ALA A 88 -12.88 -1.70 10.99
C ALA A 88 -11.48 -1.15 11.25
N VAL A 89 -10.59 -1.34 10.28
CA VAL A 89 -9.26 -0.73 10.23
C VAL A 89 -9.14 0.13 8.97
N GLY A 90 -8.45 1.27 9.09
CA GLY A 90 -8.14 2.14 7.96
C GLY A 90 -6.85 1.71 7.26
N VAL A 91 -6.80 1.92 5.95
CA VAL A 91 -5.55 1.96 5.18
C VAL A 91 -5.48 3.33 4.53
N LEU A 92 -4.66 4.21 5.09
CA LEU A 92 -4.40 5.52 4.53
C LEU A 92 -3.38 5.39 3.41
N LEU A 93 -3.78 5.77 2.20
CA LEU A 93 -2.93 5.81 1.02
C LEU A 93 -2.42 7.24 0.84
N THR A 94 -1.10 7.42 0.84
CA THR A 94 -0.50 8.74 0.61
C THR A 94 -0.52 9.13 -0.87
N GLU A 95 -0.50 8.15 -1.75
CA GLU A 95 -0.76 8.30 -3.18
C GLU A 95 -2.26 8.18 -3.50
N SER A 96 -2.62 8.33 -4.78
CA SER A 96 -4.00 8.14 -5.18
C SER A 96 -4.42 6.67 -5.01
N VAL A 97 -5.66 6.44 -4.59
CA VAL A 97 -6.24 5.08 -4.49
C VAL A 97 -6.13 4.34 -5.83
N GLY A 98 -6.35 5.06 -6.95
CA GLY A 98 -6.24 4.48 -8.29
C GLY A 98 -4.83 3.98 -8.60
N THR A 99 -3.81 4.76 -8.30
CA THR A 99 -2.39 4.40 -8.50
C THR A 99 -2.04 3.15 -7.68
N ALA A 100 -2.45 3.10 -6.42
CA ALA A 100 -2.17 1.96 -5.54
C ALA A 100 -2.79 0.63 -6.03
N PHE A 101 -3.91 0.67 -6.77
CA PHE A 101 -4.50 -0.54 -7.36
C PHE A 101 -3.89 -0.93 -8.71
N LEU A 102 -3.22 -0.01 -9.38
CA LEU A 102 -2.51 -0.29 -10.64
C LEU A 102 -1.09 -0.82 -10.38
N ASP A 103 -0.53 -0.55 -9.20
CA ASP A 103 0.75 -1.10 -8.78
C ASP A 103 0.57 -2.56 -8.30
N PRO A 104 1.17 -3.55 -9.00
CA PRO A 104 1.07 -4.96 -8.61
C PRO A 104 1.63 -5.23 -7.20
N MET A 105 2.61 -4.45 -6.76
CA MET A 105 3.27 -4.62 -5.46
C MET A 105 2.37 -4.15 -4.32
N ALA A 106 1.77 -2.97 -4.48
CA ALA A 106 0.77 -2.47 -3.56
C ALA A 106 -0.46 -3.41 -3.49
N ALA A 107 -0.93 -3.90 -4.64
CA ALA A 107 -2.04 -4.85 -4.70
C ALA A 107 -1.73 -6.17 -3.96
N ALA A 108 -0.53 -6.72 -4.10
CA ALA A 108 -0.08 -7.91 -3.38
C ALA A 108 -0.03 -7.67 -1.86
N PHE A 109 0.51 -6.52 -1.43
CA PHE A 109 0.53 -6.12 -0.03
C PHE A 109 -0.88 -6.03 0.56
N PHE A 110 -1.81 -5.35 -0.11
CA PHE A 110 -3.20 -5.23 0.37
C PHE A 110 -3.93 -6.57 0.40
N GLY A 111 -3.65 -7.46 -0.56
CA GLY A 111 -4.14 -8.83 -0.56
C GLY A 111 -3.70 -9.58 0.70
N ALA A 112 -2.42 -9.56 1.03
CA ALA A 112 -1.87 -10.20 2.21
C ALA A 112 -2.43 -9.61 3.53
N VAL A 113 -2.58 -8.28 3.61
CA VAL A 113 -3.24 -7.62 4.75
C VAL A 113 -4.68 -8.09 4.91
N ALA A 114 -5.44 -8.15 3.81
CA ALA A 114 -6.84 -8.57 3.85
C ALA A 114 -6.99 -10.05 4.26
N GLU A 115 -6.13 -10.94 3.77
CA GLU A 115 -6.12 -12.36 4.15
C GLU A 115 -5.79 -12.55 5.63
N GLU A 116 -4.80 -11.83 6.16
CA GLU A 116 -4.43 -11.89 7.58
C GLU A 116 -5.52 -11.32 8.51
N LEU A 117 -6.24 -10.30 8.06
CA LEU A 117 -7.34 -9.71 8.83
C LEU A 117 -8.65 -10.51 8.75
N ALA A 118 -8.87 -11.30 7.70
CA ALA A 118 -10.12 -12.04 7.46
C ALA A 118 -10.58 -12.86 8.66
N PRO A 119 -9.73 -13.64 9.38
CA PRO A 119 -10.14 -14.41 10.55
C PRO A 119 -10.60 -13.55 11.73
N THR A 120 -10.19 -12.27 11.78
CA THR A 120 -10.59 -11.35 12.85
C THR A 120 -12.00 -10.79 12.65
N GLY A 121 -12.56 -10.90 11.45
CA GLY A 121 -13.81 -10.28 11.05
C GLY A 121 -13.74 -8.75 10.92
N MET A 122 -12.56 -8.15 10.94
CA MET A 122 -12.39 -6.72 10.73
C MET A 122 -12.55 -6.35 9.26
N ALA A 123 -13.27 -5.26 9.00
CA ALA A 123 -13.37 -4.66 7.67
C ALA A 123 -12.14 -3.78 7.40
N VAL A 124 -11.71 -3.73 6.13
CA VAL A 124 -10.67 -2.80 5.66
C VAL A 124 -11.33 -1.62 4.96
N VAL A 125 -10.97 -0.40 5.36
CA VAL A 125 -11.47 0.85 4.79
C VAL A 125 -10.31 1.61 4.17
N LEU A 126 -10.34 1.82 2.86
CA LEU A 126 -9.34 2.62 2.16
C LEU A 126 -9.62 4.12 2.37
N LEU A 127 -8.60 4.85 2.77
CA LEU A 127 -8.66 6.27 3.08
C LEU A 127 -7.74 7.04 2.13
N PRO A 128 -8.25 7.97 1.32
CA PRO A 128 -7.40 8.89 0.58
C PRO A 128 -6.72 9.87 1.54
N SER A 129 -5.50 10.27 1.22
CA SER A 129 -4.74 11.28 1.98
C SER A 129 -5.33 12.68 1.88
N THR A 130 -6.03 12.95 0.78
CA THR A 130 -6.66 14.25 0.50
C THR A 130 -8.17 14.14 0.66
N GLY A 131 -8.78 15.18 1.21
CA GLY A 131 -10.22 15.31 1.31
C GLY A 131 -10.74 16.36 0.32
N SER A 132 -12.03 16.34 0.02
CA SER A 132 -12.74 17.37 -0.73
C SER A 132 -13.82 18.04 0.14
N GLU A 133 -14.09 19.32 -0.09
CA GLU A 133 -15.18 20.06 0.55
C GLU A 133 -15.17 20.03 2.10
N GLY A 134 -13.98 20.07 2.71
CA GLY A 134 -13.83 20.05 4.18
C GLY A 134 -14.06 18.68 4.83
N ARG A 135 -14.25 17.62 4.04
CA ARG A 135 -14.30 16.23 4.52
C ARG A 135 -12.90 15.64 4.55
N ILE A 136 -12.52 15.10 5.69
CA ILE A 136 -11.25 14.40 5.87
C ILE A 136 -11.59 12.99 6.34
N PRO A 137 -11.54 11.96 5.47
CA PRO A 137 -11.92 10.60 5.83
C PRO A 137 -11.18 10.07 7.07
N ALA A 138 -9.90 10.36 7.21
CA ALA A 138 -9.11 10.00 8.38
C ALA A 138 -9.65 10.61 9.70
N ARG A 139 -10.34 11.77 9.63
CA ARG A 139 -11.02 12.40 10.77
C ARG A 139 -12.39 11.80 11.03
N ASP A 140 -13.16 11.57 9.97
CA ASP A 140 -14.62 11.40 10.04
C ASP A 140 -15.05 9.92 10.06
N ILE A 141 -14.25 8.99 9.51
CA ILE A 141 -14.60 7.56 9.44
C ILE A 141 -14.24 6.85 10.75
N PRO A 142 -15.19 6.16 11.40
CA PRO A 142 -14.91 5.34 12.58
C PRO A 142 -14.02 4.14 12.23
N MET A 143 -12.94 3.94 13.00
CA MET A 143 -12.03 2.80 12.86
C MET A 143 -11.31 2.53 14.18
N ASP A 144 -10.79 1.32 14.37
CA ASP A 144 -10.10 0.87 15.58
C ASP A 144 -8.58 1.10 15.52
N GLY A 145 -8.03 1.31 14.33
CA GLY A 145 -6.64 1.59 14.06
C GLY A 145 -6.41 1.78 12.56
N ALA A 146 -5.19 2.13 12.14
CA ALA A 146 -4.90 2.30 10.73
C ALA A 146 -3.47 1.90 10.35
N LEU A 147 -3.32 1.40 9.11
CA LEU A 147 -2.07 1.33 8.37
C LEU A 147 -1.91 2.65 7.60
N VAL A 148 -0.69 3.18 7.57
CA VAL A 148 -0.31 4.33 6.75
C VAL A 148 0.68 3.84 5.72
N TYR A 149 0.26 3.77 4.45
CA TYR A 149 1.02 3.15 3.36
C TYR A 149 1.61 4.20 2.43
N GLY A 150 2.93 4.12 2.20
CA GLY A 150 3.68 5.03 1.35
C GLY A 150 3.76 6.42 1.99
N CYS A 151 4.76 6.69 2.79
CA CYS A 151 4.90 7.98 3.47
C CYS A 151 5.94 8.85 2.77
N ALA A 152 5.46 9.80 2.00
CA ALA A 152 6.25 10.92 1.55
C ALA A 152 5.57 12.21 2.03
N GLY A 153 6.23 12.97 2.92
CA GLY A 153 5.78 14.30 3.32
C GLY A 153 4.75 14.39 4.46
N GLU A 154 4.31 15.62 4.73
CA GLU A 154 3.33 15.94 5.76
C GLU A 154 1.92 15.83 5.18
N TYR A 155 1.11 14.92 5.71
CA TYR A 155 -0.28 14.76 5.31
C TYR A 155 -1.23 15.14 6.44
N PRO A 156 -2.15 16.09 6.25
CA PRO A 156 -3.18 16.43 7.24
C PRO A 156 -3.99 15.22 7.72
N ALA A 157 -4.14 14.21 6.87
CA ALA A 157 -4.82 12.97 7.21
C ALA A 157 -4.10 12.18 8.30
N VAL A 158 -2.75 12.12 8.27
CA VAL A 158 -1.93 11.47 9.30
C VAL A 158 -2.07 12.19 10.63
N ASP A 159 -2.02 13.52 10.62
CA ASP A 159 -2.23 14.33 11.83
C ASP A 159 -3.56 14.03 12.53
N TRP A 160 -4.63 13.83 11.76
CA TRP A 160 -5.92 13.47 12.31
C TRP A 160 -5.92 12.08 12.94
N LEU A 161 -5.26 11.09 12.33
CA LEU A 161 -5.12 9.75 12.92
C LEU A 161 -4.36 9.82 14.25
N VAL A 162 -3.27 10.59 14.31
CA VAL A 162 -2.49 10.84 15.54
C VAL A 162 -3.32 11.57 16.60
N LYS A 163 -4.04 12.64 16.23
CA LYS A 163 -4.94 13.39 17.15
C LYS A 163 -6.03 12.51 17.73
N ARG A 164 -6.54 11.54 16.95
CA ARG A 164 -7.51 10.54 17.41
C ARG A 164 -6.91 9.48 18.33
N ARG A 165 -5.58 9.46 18.49
CA ARG A 165 -4.84 8.47 19.30
C ARG A 165 -5.13 7.02 18.88
N LEU A 166 -5.30 6.80 17.59
CA LEU A 166 -5.49 5.46 17.06
C LEU A 166 -4.17 4.69 17.09
N PRO A 167 -4.22 3.36 17.27
CA PRO A 167 -3.10 2.48 16.93
C PRO A 167 -2.72 2.66 15.46
N LEU A 168 -1.45 2.99 15.19
CA LEU A 168 -0.94 3.25 13.85
C LEU A 168 0.27 2.36 13.54
N VAL A 169 0.32 1.86 12.31
CA VAL A 169 1.48 1.16 11.74
C VAL A 169 1.84 1.84 10.43
N PHE A 170 3.07 2.32 10.32
CA PHE A 170 3.60 2.96 9.14
C PHE A 170 4.32 1.94 8.27
N ILE A 171 4.00 1.93 6.98
CA ILE A 171 4.56 1.04 5.99
C ILE A 171 5.48 1.84 5.08
N ASP A 172 6.77 1.49 5.05
CA ASP A 172 7.79 2.17 4.25
C ASP A 172 7.83 3.69 4.48
N GLY A 173 7.71 4.10 5.74
CA GLY A 173 7.70 5.50 6.11
C GLY A 173 8.17 5.74 7.54
N ASP A 174 8.55 6.98 7.83
CA ASP A 174 8.95 7.40 9.16
C ASP A 174 7.71 7.49 10.08
N PRO A 175 7.76 6.94 11.31
CA PRO A 175 6.61 6.97 12.20
C PRO A 175 6.35 8.38 12.73
N VAL A 176 5.07 8.75 12.78
CA VAL A 176 4.61 10.00 13.39
C VAL A 176 3.78 9.69 14.63
N GLY A 177 4.03 10.43 15.71
CA GLY A 177 3.36 10.21 16.99
C GLY A 177 4.05 9.16 17.87
N SER A 178 3.78 9.24 19.17
CA SER A 178 4.37 8.31 20.15
C SER A 178 3.70 6.94 20.10
N GLY A 179 4.50 5.88 20.03
CA GLY A 179 4.02 4.49 20.08
C GLY A 179 3.47 3.95 18.76
N SER A 180 3.73 4.63 17.65
CA SER A 180 3.45 4.10 16.30
C SER A 180 4.48 3.04 15.93
N SER A 181 4.02 1.92 15.39
CA SER A 181 4.89 0.85 14.88
C SER A 181 5.24 1.07 13.42
N THR A 182 6.31 0.42 12.96
CA THR A 182 6.74 0.48 11.56
C THR A 182 6.97 -0.90 10.99
N VAL A 183 6.66 -1.06 9.72
CA VAL A 183 7.00 -2.25 8.93
C VAL A 183 7.71 -1.79 7.67
N HIS A 184 8.97 -2.20 7.53
CA HIS A 184 9.81 -1.86 6.39
C HIS A 184 10.43 -3.11 5.79
N LEU A 185 10.79 -3.02 4.52
CA LEU A 185 11.77 -3.91 3.93
C LEU A 185 13.19 -3.44 4.31
N ASP A 186 14.16 -4.33 4.23
CA ASP A 186 15.57 -3.94 4.40
C ASP A 186 16.10 -3.31 3.11
N GLU A 187 15.54 -2.14 2.75
CA GLU A 187 15.80 -1.41 1.50
C GLU A 187 17.30 -1.15 1.31
N ARG A 188 17.97 -0.70 2.37
CA ARG A 188 19.39 -0.36 2.35
C ARG A 188 20.26 -1.61 2.14
N HIS A 189 19.93 -2.71 2.77
CA HIS A 189 20.61 -3.99 2.54
C HIS A 189 20.40 -4.51 1.12
N GLY A 190 19.16 -4.53 0.64
CA GLY A 190 18.85 -4.95 -0.74
C GLY A 190 19.60 -4.14 -1.78
N SER A 191 19.66 -2.83 -1.58
CA SER A 191 20.43 -1.94 -2.47
C SER A 191 21.92 -2.26 -2.43
N ARG A 192 22.50 -2.53 -1.27
CA ARG A 192 23.90 -2.97 -1.18
C ARG A 192 24.15 -4.31 -1.89
N LEU A 193 23.21 -5.26 -1.82
CA LEU A 193 23.33 -6.53 -2.58
C LEU A 193 23.42 -6.28 -4.08
N GLY A 194 22.57 -5.42 -4.64
CA GLY A 194 22.62 -5.05 -6.04
C GLY A 194 23.94 -4.34 -6.44
N ALA A 195 24.40 -3.40 -5.62
CA ALA A 195 25.67 -2.70 -5.81
C ALA A 195 26.87 -3.69 -5.76
N GLN A 196 26.92 -4.54 -4.75
CA GLN A 196 27.98 -5.54 -4.61
C GLN A 196 28.02 -6.51 -5.78
N HIS A 197 26.86 -6.95 -6.25
CA HIS A 197 26.76 -7.83 -7.43
C HIS A 197 27.43 -7.21 -8.67
N LEU A 198 27.16 -5.93 -8.97
CA LEU A 198 27.82 -5.25 -10.08
C LEU A 198 29.33 -5.07 -9.86
N LEU A 199 29.76 -4.80 -8.64
CA LEU A 199 31.18 -4.70 -8.28
C LEU A 199 31.91 -6.05 -8.45
N ASP A 200 31.28 -7.15 -8.05
CA ASP A 200 31.83 -8.50 -8.16
C ASP A 200 31.98 -8.94 -9.63
N LEU A 201 31.09 -8.46 -10.52
CA LEU A 201 31.19 -8.63 -11.97
C LEU A 201 32.29 -7.76 -12.58
N GLY A 202 32.84 -6.78 -11.88
CA GLY A 202 33.92 -5.91 -12.32
C GLY A 202 33.48 -4.53 -12.79
N HIS A 203 32.21 -4.17 -12.66
CA HIS A 203 31.72 -2.83 -13.04
C HIS A 203 32.33 -1.73 -12.17
N ARG A 204 32.69 -0.59 -12.80
CA ARG A 204 33.20 0.61 -12.14
C ARG A 204 32.54 1.89 -12.63
N ARG A 205 31.95 1.88 -13.84
CA ARG A 205 31.11 2.97 -14.37
C ARG A 205 29.65 2.59 -14.12
N ILE A 206 29.13 2.99 -12.95
CA ILE A 206 27.80 2.61 -12.49
C ILE A 206 26.94 3.86 -12.39
N ALA A 207 25.72 3.78 -12.90
CA ALA A 207 24.70 4.78 -12.71
C ALA A 207 23.57 4.24 -11.82
N VAL A 208 22.85 5.17 -11.19
CA VAL A 208 21.63 4.90 -10.43
C VAL A 208 20.51 5.67 -11.10
N LEU A 209 19.38 5.01 -11.36
CA LEU A 209 18.11 5.64 -11.73
C LEU A 209 17.16 5.55 -10.54
N THR A 210 16.82 6.68 -9.93
CA THR A 210 15.98 6.76 -8.74
C THR A 210 14.93 7.85 -8.87
N MET A 211 14.01 7.92 -7.92
CA MET A 211 12.98 8.96 -7.87
C MET A 211 13.26 10.00 -6.78
N ASN A 212 12.78 11.22 -7.01
CA ASN A 212 12.72 12.28 -6.02
C ASN A 212 11.51 13.18 -6.33
N PRO A 213 10.40 13.05 -5.59
CA PRO A 213 9.19 13.83 -5.88
C PRO A 213 9.32 15.32 -5.61
N ASP A 214 10.34 15.73 -4.86
CA ASP A 214 10.50 17.09 -4.35
C ASP A 214 11.43 17.96 -5.22
N THR A 215 12.02 17.40 -6.29
CA THR A 215 12.95 18.12 -7.18
C THR A 215 12.57 17.97 -8.65
N GLU A 216 13.14 18.83 -9.50
CA GLU A 216 13.05 18.65 -10.95
C GLU A 216 13.91 17.44 -11.39
N PRO A 217 13.46 16.68 -12.41
CA PRO A 217 14.23 15.57 -12.97
C PRO A 217 15.61 16.01 -13.48
N GLY A 218 16.60 15.15 -13.31
CA GLY A 218 17.96 15.43 -13.81
C GLY A 218 19.07 14.72 -13.06
N TRP A 219 20.31 15.02 -13.47
CA TRP A 219 21.50 14.52 -12.81
C TRP A 219 21.70 15.17 -11.45
N ALA A 220 22.00 14.38 -10.44
CA ALA A 220 22.22 14.82 -9.08
C ALA A 220 23.55 14.27 -8.52
N PRO A 221 24.18 14.97 -7.55
CA PRO A 221 25.27 14.40 -6.77
C PRO A 221 24.84 13.14 -6.04
N ALA A 222 25.76 12.21 -5.84
CA ALA A 222 25.48 10.92 -5.17
C ALA A 222 24.99 11.10 -3.70
N ASP A 223 25.34 12.20 -3.07
CA ASP A 223 24.94 12.60 -1.72
C ASP A 223 23.75 13.58 -1.71
N ALA A 224 23.14 13.83 -2.87
CA ALA A 224 21.97 14.68 -2.95
C ALA A 224 20.79 14.10 -2.17
N PRO A 225 19.99 14.94 -1.51
CA PRO A 225 18.75 14.49 -0.88
C PRO A 225 17.81 13.84 -1.89
N THR A 226 17.16 12.75 -1.50
CA THR A 226 16.10 12.09 -2.28
C THR A 226 14.70 12.56 -1.87
N GLY A 227 14.62 13.71 -1.24
CA GLY A 227 13.35 14.27 -0.79
C GLY A 227 12.72 13.52 0.39
N SER A 228 11.42 13.62 0.47
CA SER A 228 10.61 13.06 1.55
C SER A 228 10.31 11.55 1.41
N ASN A 229 10.63 10.93 0.26
CA ASN A 229 10.34 9.53 0.03
C ASN A 229 11.34 8.63 0.80
N PHE A 230 10.82 7.90 1.80
CA PHE A 230 11.60 7.00 2.64
C PHE A 230 12.33 5.92 1.83
N VAL A 231 11.64 5.24 0.92
CA VAL A 231 12.18 4.14 0.13
C VAL A 231 13.31 4.61 -0.77
N ALA A 232 13.11 5.74 -1.48
CA ALA A 232 14.14 6.32 -2.35
C ALA A 232 15.39 6.71 -1.56
N ARG A 233 15.22 7.28 -0.36
CA ARG A 233 16.31 7.63 0.55
C ARG A 233 17.12 6.41 0.98
N GLU A 234 16.45 5.35 1.44
CA GLU A 234 17.12 4.16 1.93
C GLU A 234 17.79 3.38 0.80
N ARG A 235 17.15 3.26 -0.37
CA ARG A 235 17.75 2.61 -1.56
C ARG A 235 18.97 3.35 -2.04
N LEU A 236 18.89 4.67 -2.24
CA LEU A 236 20.06 5.47 -2.69
C LEU A 236 21.21 5.37 -1.68
N ALA A 237 20.93 5.51 -0.38
CA ALA A 237 21.94 5.38 0.65
C ALA A 237 22.64 4.00 0.60
N GLY A 238 21.87 2.91 0.43
CA GLY A 238 22.43 1.57 0.31
C GLY A 238 23.34 1.37 -0.90
N TRP A 239 22.96 1.90 -2.06
CA TRP A 239 23.79 1.85 -3.26
C TRP A 239 25.07 2.67 -3.10
N VAL A 240 24.96 3.91 -2.60
CA VAL A 240 26.13 4.79 -2.41
C VAL A 240 27.09 4.17 -1.41
N GLU A 241 26.60 3.65 -0.27
CA GLU A 241 27.44 2.95 0.73
C GLU A 241 28.16 1.75 0.11
N GLY A 242 27.43 0.85 -0.56
CA GLY A 242 28.00 -0.36 -1.16
C GLY A 242 29.04 -0.05 -2.24
N LEU A 243 28.85 1.01 -3.03
CA LEU A 243 29.78 1.41 -4.07
C LEU A 243 30.98 2.16 -3.51
N SER A 244 30.79 2.98 -2.46
CA SER A 244 31.87 3.79 -1.84
C SER A 244 32.95 2.93 -1.22
N ASP A 245 32.60 1.77 -0.66
CA ASP A 245 33.54 0.80 -0.08
C ASP A 245 34.56 0.29 -1.13
N ALA A 246 34.19 0.29 -2.40
CA ALA A 246 35.05 -0.04 -3.55
C ALA A 246 35.65 1.20 -4.26
N GLY A 247 35.49 2.40 -3.69
CA GLY A 247 35.96 3.67 -4.29
C GLY A 247 35.20 4.08 -5.54
N VAL A 248 33.97 3.60 -5.73
CA VAL A 248 33.11 3.94 -6.87
C VAL A 248 32.05 4.97 -6.43
N THR A 249 31.98 6.08 -7.15
CA THR A 249 30.90 7.07 -6.99
C THR A 249 29.92 6.91 -8.15
N PRO A 250 28.64 6.58 -7.90
CA PRO A 250 27.68 6.43 -8.98
C PRO A 250 27.29 7.79 -9.58
N ALA A 251 26.98 7.80 -10.88
CA ALA A 251 26.22 8.88 -11.49
C ALA A 251 24.73 8.68 -11.15
N VAL A 252 24.09 9.68 -10.57
CA VAL A 252 22.69 9.55 -10.11
C VAL A 252 21.77 10.36 -11.01
N MET A 253 20.82 9.68 -11.65
CA MET A 253 19.71 10.29 -12.37
C MET A 253 18.47 10.22 -11.49
N GLN A 254 17.87 11.36 -11.21
CA GLN A 254 16.62 11.47 -10.47
C GLN A 254 15.47 11.82 -11.41
N VAL A 255 14.35 11.11 -11.29
CA VAL A 255 13.07 11.42 -11.93
C VAL A 255 12.04 11.75 -10.86
N ARG A 256 10.90 12.31 -11.25
CA ARG A 256 9.90 12.76 -10.27
C ARG A 256 9.16 11.58 -9.62
N ASP A 257 8.78 10.60 -10.42
CA ASP A 257 7.90 9.51 -9.98
C ASP A 257 8.34 8.15 -10.54
N ASN A 258 7.89 7.07 -9.90
CA ASN A 258 8.04 5.69 -10.37
C ASN A 258 6.92 5.34 -11.37
N ALA A 259 6.84 6.10 -12.45
CA ALA A 259 5.85 5.95 -13.52
C ALA A 259 6.52 5.81 -14.89
N GLU A 260 5.85 5.13 -15.84
CA GLU A 260 6.44 4.87 -17.16
C GLU A 260 7.00 6.11 -17.88
N PRO A 261 6.29 7.27 -17.93
CA PRO A 261 6.82 8.45 -18.61
C PRO A 261 8.14 8.94 -18.00
N ASP A 262 8.20 9.06 -16.68
CA ASP A 262 9.36 9.55 -15.95
C ASP A 262 10.53 8.55 -16.03
N ALA A 263 10.24 7.25 -15.89
CA ALA A 263 11.22 6.19 -16.04
C ALA A 263 11.85 6.18 -17.43
N ALA A 264 11.06 6.35 -18.50
CA ALA A 264 11.54 6.39 -19.87
C ALA A 264 12.40 7.64 -20.16
N GLU A 265 12.05 8.80 -19.58
CA GLU A 265 12.85 10.02 -19.71
C GLU A 265 14.19 9.87 -19.02
N GLY A 266 14.19 9.42 -17.76
CA GLY A 266 15.42 9.20 -16.99
C GLY A 266 16.33 8.14 -17.61
N ALA A 267 15.74 7.04 -18.10
CA ALA A 267 16.48 5.95 -18.75
C ALA A 267 17.19 6.42 -20.03
N ARG A 268 16.53 7.21 -20.89
CA ARG A 268 17.16 7.78 -22.09
C ARG A 268 18.34 8.67 -21.74
N ALA A 269 18.18 9.54 -20.73
CA ALA A 269 19.24 10.45 -20.31
C ALA A 269 20.51 9.75 -19.83
N LEU A 270 20.43 8.48 -19.36
CA LEU A 270 21.59 7.68 -18.98
C LEU A 270 22.55 7.41 -20.16
N PHE A 271 22.01 7.33 -21.38
CA PHE A 271 22.75 6.94 -22.58
C PHE A 271 23.05 8.12 -23.55
N GLU A 272 22.58 9.33 -23.21
CA GLU A 272 22.85 10.55 -24.00
C GLU A 272 24.15 11.27 -23.59
N GLY A 273 24.76 10.85 -22.48
CA GLY A 273 25.96 11.50 -21.93
C GLY A 273 27.27 11.01 -22.55
N PRO A 274 28.38 11.73 -22.30
CA PRO A 274 29.71 11.39 -22.86
C PRO A 274 30.30 10.12 -22.20
N GLN A 275 29.77 9.66 -21.08
CA GLN A 275 30.20 8.47 -20.35
C GLN A 275 29.03 7.55 -20.13
N ILE A 276 28.88 6.57 -21.02
CA ILE A 276 27.85 5.54 -20.91
C ILE A 276 28.18 4.62 -19.73
N PRO A 277 27.24 4.39 -18.78
CA PRO A 277 27.43 3.45 -17.68
C PRO A 277 27.51 2.03 -18.23
N THR A 278 28.32 1.16 -17.59
CA THR A 278 28.33 -0.27 -17.87
C THR A 278 27.43 -1.08 -16.94
N GLY A 279 26.99 -0.47 -15.85
CA GLY A 279 26.01 -1.04 -14.92
C GLY A 279 25.03 0.00 -14.45
N VAL A 280 23.77 -0.34 -14.34
CA VAL A 280 22.69 0.53 -13.85
C VAL A 280 21.93 -0.13 -12.73
N LEU A 281 21.79 0.58 -11.61
CA LEU A 281 20.98 0.22 -10.46
C LEU A 281 19.68 1.02 -10.51
N CYS A 282 18.55 0.35 -10.51
CA CYS A 282 17.26 0.98 -10.72
C CYS A 282 16.39 0.92 -9.46
N PHE A 283 15.65 2.01 -9.19
CA PHE A 283 14.73 2.10 -8.06
C PHE A 283 13.68 0.97 -8.07
N SER A 284 13.22 0.55 -9.23
CA SER A 284 12.21 -0.49 -9.39
C SER A 284 12.45 -1.32 -10.66
N ASP A 285 11.76 -2.45 -10.78
CA ASP A 285 11.73 -3.23 -12.01
C ASP A 285 11.10 -2.46 -13.18
N LEU A 286 10.18 -1.54 -12.90
CA LEU A 286 9.59 -0.66 -13.91
C LEU A 286 10.67 0.26 -14.50
N MET A 287 11.47 0.91 -13.65
CA MET A 287 12.59 1.73 -14.11
C MET A 287 13.66 0.89 -14.81
N ALA A 288 13.93 -0.32 -14.32
CA ALA A 288 14.87 -1.23 -14.95
C ALA A 288 14.42 -1.66 -16.37
N ALA A 289 13.13 -1.90 -16.56
CA ALA A 289 12.58 -2.18 -17.89
C ALA A 289 12.74 -0.98 -18.83
N ALA A 290 12.51 0.23 -18.36
CA ALA A 290 12.75 1.43 -19.14
C ALA A 290 14.23 1.59 -19.53
N VAL A 291 15.17 1.24 -18.62
CA VAL A 291 16.61 1.23 -18.91
C VAL A 291 16.97 0.20 -19.97
N VAL A 292 16.40 -1.02 -19.90
CA VAL A 292 16.63 -2.05 -20.93
C VAL A 292 16.18 -1.54 -22.31
N HIS A 293 14.96 -0.99 -22.41
CA HIS A 293 14.46 -0.46 -23.67
C HIS A 293 15.28 0.73 -24.18
N ALA A 294 15.66 1.64 -23.30
CA ALA A 294 16.48 2.80 -23.69
C ALA A 294 17.90 2.40 -24.15
N ALA A 295 18.48 1.33 -23.56
CA ALA A 295 19.75 0.76 -24.02
C ALA A 295 19.60 0.17 -25.42
N GLU A 296 18.56 -0.62 -25.69
CA GLU A 296 18.25 -1.18 -27.00
C GLU A 296 18.05 -0.08 -28.05
N ASP A 297 17.31 0.97 -27.74
CA ASP A 297 17.10 2.12 -28.62
C ASP A 297 18.42 2.88 -28.93
N ALA A 298 19.36 2.89 -27.96
CA ALA A 298 20.71 3.43 -28.14
C ALA A 298 21.67 2.47 -28.87
N GLY A 299 21.21 1.29 -29.29
CA GLY A 299 22.01 0.26 -29.96
C GLY A 299 22.93 -0.53 -29.03
N LEU A 300 22.69 -0.49 -27.72
CA LEU A 300 23.42 -1.24 -26.71
C LEU A 300 22.70 -2.55 -26.37
N ARG A 301 23.46 -3.56 -26.02
CA ARG A 301 22.91 -4.88 -25.65
C ARG A 301 22.94 -5.03 -24.13
N VAL A 302 21.87 -5.56 -23.61
CA VAL A 302 21.77 -5.98 -22.20
C VAL A 302 21.83 -7.53 -22.20
N PRO A 303 22.80 -8.15 -21.50
CA PRO A 303 23.74 -7.55 -20.53
C PRO A 303 25.13 -7.21 -21.12
N GLU A 304 25.45 -7.48 -22.39
CA GLU A 304 26.80 -7.50 -22.94
C GLU A 304 27.49 -6.11 -22.91
N ASP A 305 26.74 -5.04 -23.16
CA ASP A 305 27.25 -3.66 -23.16
C ASP A 305 26.88 -2.91 -21.88
N VAL A 306 25.70 -3.22 -21.30
CA VAL A 306 25.18 -2.64 -20.07
C VAL A 306 24.48 -3.70 -19.22
N SER A 307 24.88 -3.83 -17.96
CA SER A 307 24.19 -4.63 -16.95
C SER A 307 23.12 -3.81 -16.23
N VAL A 308 21.95 -4.40 -15.99
CA VAL A 308 20.81 -3.73 -15.33
C VAL A 308 20.34 -4.55 -14.13
N VAL A 309 20.20 -3.88 -12.98
CA VAL A 309 19.69 -4.45 -11.75
C VAL A 309 18.44 -3.68 -11.33
N GLY A 310 17.33 -4.39 -11.13
CA GLY A 310 16.06 -3.86 -10.66
C GLY A 310 15.85 -4.01 -9.16
N PHE A 311 14.64 -3.70 -8.74
CA PHE A 311 14.14 -3.89 -7.38
C PHE A 311 12.66 -4.26 -7.47
N ASP A 312 12.15 -5.19 -6.63
CA ASP A 312 10.79 -5.68 -6.41
C ASP A 312 10.61 -7.18 -6.70
N ASP A 313 11.31 -7.77 -7.67
CA ASP A 313 11.05 -9.11 -8.26
C ASP A 313 9.60 -9.26 -8.75
N SER A 314 9.11 -8.21 -9.38
CA SER A 314 7.76 -8.12 -9.93
C SER A 314 7.54 -9.15 -11.06
N PRO A 315 6.29 -9.41 -11.46
CA PRO A 315 6.02 -10.22 -12.65
C PRO A 315 6.69 -9.70 -13.93
N LEU A 316 7.00 -8.38 -13.99
CA LEU A 316 7.71 -7.77 -15.10
C LEU A 316 9.15 -8.29 -15.22
N ALA A 317 9.87 -8.43 -14.09
CA ALA A 317 11.26 -8.90 -14.05
C ALA A 317 11.45 -10.25 -14.76
N ARG A 318 10.49 -11.15 -14.62
CA ARG A 318 10.54 -12.49 -15.25
C ARG A 318 10.12 -12.49 -16.72
N ARG A 319 9.32 -11.51 -17.14
CA ARG A 319 8.81 -11.42 -18.52
C ARG A 319 9.74 -10.64 -19.45
N LEU A 320 10.52 -9.74 -18.88
CA LEU A 320 11.49 -8.96 -19.63
C LEU A 320 12.48 -9.89 -20.37
N ARG A 321 13.07 -9.40 -21.44
CA ARG A 321 14.14 -10.07 -22.18
C ARG A 321 15.27 -9.07 -22.38
N PRO A 322 16.44 -9.34 -21.78
CA PRO A 322 16.77 -10.47 -20.87
C PRO A 322 15.98 -10.42 -19.56
N ALA A 323 15.80 -11.60 -18.90
CA ALA A 323 15.13 -11.65 -17.59
C ALA A 323 15.95 -10.87 -16.55
N LEU A 324 15.27 -10.06 -15.75
CA LEU A 324 15.89 -9.05 -14.91
C LEU A 324 16.47 -9.63 -13.61
N THR A 325 17.74 -9.35 -13.36
CA THR A 325 18.37 -9.44 -12.04
C THR A 325 17.77 -8.36 -11.17
N THR A 326 17.23 -8.72 -9.99
CA THR A 326 16.46 -7.79 -9.16
C THR A 326 16.48 -8.18 -7.69
N VAL A 327 16.24 -7.24 -6.81
CA VAL A 327 16.07 -7.49 -5.38
C VAL A 327 14.64 -7.97 -5.14
N HIS A 328 14.51 -9.18 -4.57
CA HIS A 328 13.20 -9.74 -4.23
C HIS A 328 12.64 -9.12 -2.95
N GLN A 329 11.37 -8.73 -3.01
CA GLN A 329 10.57 -8.25 -1.89
C GLN A 329 9.45 -9.25 -1.56
N ASP A 330 9.39 -9.70 -0.31
CA ASP A 330 8.28 -10.55 0.16
C ASP A 330 7.10 -9.69 0.65
N PHE A 331 6.24 -9.30 -0.29
CA PHE A 331 5.03 -8.50 0.01
C PHE A 331 4.01 -9.25 0.84
N ASP A 332 3.97 -10.58 0.77
CA ASP A 332 3.10 -11.41 1.60
C ASP A 332 3.55 -11.34 3.07
N ALA A 333 4.83 -11.58 3.33
CA ALA A 333 5.40 -11.45 4.67
C ALA A 333 5.23 -10.02 5.22
N LYS A 334 5.43 -9.00 4.39
CA LYS A 334 5.24 -7.59 4.75
C LYS A 334 3.80 -7.27 5.13
N GLY A 335 2.83 -7.72 4.33
CA GLY A 335 1.41 -7.52 4.59
C GLY A 335 0.95 -8.21 5.87
N LYS A 336 1.39 -9.45 6.10
CA LYS A 336 1.13 -10.20 7.33
C LYS A 336 1.72 -9.51 8.55
N ALA A 337 2.97 -9.07 8.47
CA ALA A 337 3.62 -8.32 9.56
C ALA A 337 2.86 -7.03 9.90
N ALA A 338 2.40 -6.29 8.89
CA ALA A 338 1.63 -5.08 9.06
C ALA A 338 0.28 -5.32 9.76
N ALA A 339 -0.46 -6.33 9.31
CA ALA A 339 -1.75 -6.70 9.90
C ALA A 339 -1.59 -7.21 11.34
N HIS A 340 -0.55 -8.01 11.60
CA HIS A 340 -0.23 -8.51 12.94
C HIS A 340 0.17 -7.37 13.90
N ALA A 341 1.03 -6.46 13.48
CA ALA A 341 1.43 -5.30 14.27
C ALA A 341 0.22 -4.43 14.62
N LEU A 342 -0.68 -4.17 13.64
CA LEU A 342 -1.88 -3.37 13.85
C LEU A 342 -2.87 -4.05 14.81
N THR A 343 -3.17 -5.33 14.61
CA THR A 343 -4.10 -6.07 15.48
C THR A 343 -3.59 -6.18 16.91
N SER A 344 -2.27 -6.39 17.09
CA SER A 344 -1.60 -6.38 18.39
C SER A 344 -1.70 -5.01 19.06
N ALA A 345 -1.45 -3.93 18.34
CA ALA A 345 -1.58 -2.56 18.85
C ALA A 345 -3.03 -2.23 19.25
N ILE A 346 -4.03 -2.62 18.45
CA ILE A 346 -5.45 -2.49 18.78
C ILE A 346 -5.81 -3.28 20.04
N ALA A 347 -5.32 -4.52 20.17
CA ALA A 347 -5.59 -5.34 21.35
C ALA A 347 -4.99 -4.73 22.63
N ARG A 348 -3.77 -4.16 22.56
CA ARG A 348 -3.14 -3.42 23.67
C ARG A 348 -3.93 -2.17 24.04
N SER A 349 -4.32 -1.38 23.05
CA SER A 349 -5.12 -0.16 23.27
C SER A 349 -6.43 -0.44 23.98
N ARG A 350 -7.13 -1.52 23.61
CA ARG A 350 -8.38 -1.95 24.26
C ARG A 350 -8.21 -2.37 25.71
N LYS A 351 -7.03 -2.87 26.08
CA LYS A 351 -6.67 -3.22 27.47
C LYS A 351 -6.20 -2.02 28.29
N GLY A 352 -6.13 -0.83 27.69
CA GLY A 352 -5.58 0.37 28.32
C GLY A 352 -4.06 0.31 28.57
N THR A 353 -3.37 -0.62 27.87
CA THR A 353 -1.90 -0.73 27.92
C THR A 353 -1.28 0.42 27.12
N PRO A 354 -0.25 1.09 27.62
CA PRO A 354 0.43 2.14 26.87
C PRO A 354 0.88 1.64 25.47
N PRO A 355 0.86 2.51 24.45
CA PRO A 355 1.34 2.16 23.13
C PRO A 355 2.85 1.87 23.21
N GLU A 356 3.26 0.79 22.56
CA GLU A 356 4.64 0.38 22.41
C GLU A 356 4.98 0.35 20.93
N ALA A 357 6.01 1.09 20.53
CA ALA A 357 6.49 1.13 19.17
C ALA A 357 7.26 -0.14 18.85
N GLU A 358 6.81 -0.88 17.85
CA GLU A 358 7.51 -2.05 17.31
C GLU A 358 8.07 -1.71 15.93
N GLN A 359 9.27 -2.20 15.62
CA GLN A 359 9.87 -2.08 14.30
C GLN A 359 10.02 -3.48 13.70
N HIS A 360 9.33 -3.71 12.61
CA HIS A 360 9.40 -4.96 11.87
C HIS A 360 10.18 -4.73 10.58
N ARG A 361 11.27 -5.46 10.41
CA ARG A 361 12.08 -5.44 9.20
C ARG A 361 11.93 -6.77 8.46
N VAL A 362 11.45 -6.71 7.24
CA VAL A 362 11.34 -7.87 6.35
C VAL A 362 12.62 -7.94 5.52
N LEU A 363 13.24 -9.11 5.51
CA LEU A 363 14.48 -9.34 4.78
C LEU A 363 14.22 -9.38 3.27
N VAL A 364 15.26 -9.08 2.51
CA VAL A 364 15.26 -9.06 1.06
C VAL A 364 16.48 -9.83 0.53
N ASP A 365 16.37 -10.40 -0.66
CA ASP A 365 17.43 -11.16 -1.31
C ASP A 365 17.62 -10.69 -2.75
N LEU A 366 18.84 -10.86 -3.32
CA LEU A 366 19.09 -10.62 -4.72
C LEU A 366 18.80 -11.88 -5.54
N VAL A 367 17.96 -11.76 -6.55
CA VAL A 367 17.67 -12.80 -7.54
C VAL A 367 18.42 -12.50 -8.80
N VAL A 368 19.50 -13.24 -9.05
CA VAL A 368 20.34 -13.10 -10.25
C VAL A 368 19.68 -13.81 -11.43
N ARG A 369 19.56 -13.10 -12.57
CA ARG A 369 19.04 -13.60 -13.85
C ARG A 369 19.95 -13.17 -15.00
N ASP A 370 19.37 -12.88 -16.17
CA ASP A 370 20.09 -12.73 -17.43
C ASP A 370 20.51 -11.29 -17.77
N SER A 371 20.08 -10.29 -16.98
CA SER A 371 20.32 -8.87 -17.28
C SER A 371 21.66 -8.32 -16.79
N THR A 372 22.53 -9.18 -16.26
CA THR A 372 23.85 -8.78 -15.74
C THR A 372 24.95 -9.72 -16.22
N ALA A 373 26.08 -9.15 -16.63
CA ALA A 373 27.31 -9.86 -17.04
C ALA A 373 28.54 -9.03 -16.67
N ALA A 374 29.75 -9.55 -16.93
CA ALA A 374 30.96 -8.75 -16.79
C ALA A 374 30.96 -7.54 -17.77
N PRO A 375 31.51 -6.37 -17.38
CA PRO A 375 31.56 -5.22 -18.27
C PRO A 375 32.35 -5.50 -19.54
N PRO A 376 32.04 -4.82 -20.67
CA PRO A 376 32.80 -4.96 -21.89
C PRO A 376 34.27 -4.63 -21.67
N VAL A 377 35.16 -5.43 -22.27
CA VAL A 377 36.60 -5.16 -22.25
C VAL A 377 36.83 -3.88 -23.06
N GLY A 378 37.21 -2.79 -22.38
CA GLY A 378 37.46 -1.48 -23.00
C GLY A 378 38.80 -1.37 -23.69
#